data_b286eafc1b7bf29327c2a30dde8eff41
#
_entry.id   b286eafc1b7bf29327c2a30dde8eff41
#
_cell.length_a   1.000
_cell.length_b   1.000
_cell.length_c   1.000
_cell.angle_alpha   90.00
_cell.angle_beta   90.00
_cell.angle_gamma   90.00
#
_symmetry.space_group_name_H-M   'P 1'
#
loop_
_entity.id
_entity.type
_entity.pdbx_description
1 polymer ?
#
loop_
_entity_poly.entity_id
_entity_poly.type
_entity_poly.pdbx_seq_one_letter_code
_entity_poly.pdbx_strand_id
1 'polypeptide(L)'
;GDLSLDKGWNLIANPLVNKVPKSVFEICESDTAGSCVGEDLLFEDAVDAGWIAPTIYGWFEGGYSSIDRLMPFGGYWINTSRPILVKVRPHLFDDGQLTRTADEVVATSTLELRARDISGDGVSDFITVGLSDNADDKFVYGEDEYDLPRQAYNSMGGEYIDMKIGSDLMKDMKSSEYDDFQAWTISIATEKVDNDIELAWGDVSTFEDDLHIVINGEAVNMHEENYIELNSMIEEVAIVVGNVDSYLNPIPGEFGLSAAYPNPFNPTTTLGLALDVDGFVSMSVFNIRGQVVEVLVDRNMKAGYHNVVWNADGISSGMYFVQVETGANTAMQKLMLLK
;
A
#
# COMPACT_ATOMS: atom_id res chain seq x y z
N GLY A 1 32.05 16.01 -11.01
CA GLY A 1 31.30 17.25 -10.70
C GLY A 1 30.32 16.95 -9.60
N ASP A 2 29.92 17.97 -8.87
CA ASP A 2 28.97 17.82 -7.78
C ASP A 2 27.54 17.81 -8.36
N LEU A 3 26.67 16.92 -7.81
CA LEU A 3 25.26 16.78 -8.22
C LEU A 3 24.40 17.33 -7.09
N SER A 4 23.63 18.40 -7.40
CA SER A 4 22.61 18.91 -6.46
C SER A 4 21.32 18.15 -6.69
N LEU A 5 20.80 17.53 -5.63
CA LEU A 5 19.57 16.74 -5.64
C LEU A 5 18.54 17.41 -4.72
N ASP A 6 17.31 17.54 -5.22
CA ASP A 6 16.18 18.03 -4.45
C ASP A 6 15.52 16.91 -3.67
N LYS A 7 14.72 17.24 -2.65
CA LYS A 7 13.91 16.27 -1.94
C LYS A 7 12.99 15.51 -2.91
N GLY A 8 12.96 14.17 -2.79
CA GLY A 8 12.19 13.27 -3.63
C GLY A 8 13.04 12.57 -4.68
N TRP A 9 12.39 12.11 -5.74
CA TRP A 9 13.06 11.38 -6.82
C TRP A 9 13.85 12.31 -7.75
N ASN A 10 15.10 11.94 -7.99
CA ASN A 10 16.03 12.66 -8.86
C ASN A 10 16.56 11.73 -9.95
N LEU A 11 16.53 12.19 -11.19
CA LEU A 11 17.19 11.52 -12.30
C LEU A 11 18.63 11.98 -12.40
N ILE A 12 19.57 11.08 -12.20
CA ILE A 12 21.00 11.35 -12.32
C ILE A 12 21.61 10.59 -13.50
N ALA A 13 22.75 11.04 -13.97
CA ALA A 13 23.49 10.33 -15.01
C ALA A 13 24.96 10.18 -14.62
N ASN A 14 25.56 9.07 -15.03
CA ASN A 14 27.01 8.91 -14.94
C ASN A 14 27.68 9.39 -16.25
N PRO A 15 28.25 10.60 -16.29
CA PRO A 15 28.91 11.13 -17.49
C PRO A 15 30.31 10.55 -17.71
N LEU A 16 30.83 9.74 -16.78
CA LEU A 16 32.18 9.19 -16.83
C LEU A 16 32.22 7.94 -17.71
N VAL A 17 33.39 7.65 -18.24
CA VAL A 17 33.67 6.43 -19.01
C VAL A 17 33.83 5.19 -18.14
N ASN A 18 33.94 5.36 -16.85
CA ASN A 18 34.10 4.28 -15.85
C ASN A 18 32.79 4.02 -15.10
N LYS A 19 32.63 2.79 -14.61
CA LYS A 19 31.57 2.44 -13.66
C LYS A 19 31.81 3.14 -12.34
N VAL A 20 30.77 3.73 -11.77
CA VAL A 20 30.84 4.45 -10.50
C VAL A 20 30.08 3.67 -9.44
N PRO A 21 30.74 3.05 -8.43
CA PRO A 21 30.04 2.43 -7.32
C PRO A 21 29.40 3.50 -6.44
N LYS A 22 28.19 3.21 -5.92
CA LYS A 22 27.47 4.14 -5.02
C LYS A 22 28.26 4.43 -3.72
N SER A 23 29.09 3.48 -3.28
CA SER A 23 29.91 3.59 -2.07
C SER A 23 30.95 4.72 -2.10
N VAL A 24 31.24 5.28 -3.27
CA VAL A 24 32.20 6.42 -3.41
C VAL A 24 31.51 7.78 -3.43
N PHE A 25 30.22 7.83 -3.19
CA PHE A 25 29.50 9.08 -3.06
C PHE A 25 29.82 9.70 -1.68
N GLU A 26 30.26 10.96 -1.70
CA GLU A 26 30.29 11.81 -0.53
C GLU A 26 29.09 12.74 -0.58
N ILE A 27 28.30 12.74 0.47
CA ILE A 27 26.98 13.39 0.51
C ILE A 27 26.96 14.40 1.65
N CYS A 28 26.56 15.61 1.37
CA CYS A 28 26.29 16.61 2.39
C CYS A 28 24.93 17.28 2.19
N GLU A 29 24.38 17.85 3.25
CA GLU A 29 23.16 18.65 3.15
C GLU A 29 23.41 19.88 2.27
N SER A 30 22.46 20.21 1.40
CA SER A 30 22.57 21.36 0.52
C SER A 30 21.76 22.55 1.05
N ASP A 31 22.37 23.75 1.07
CA ASP A 31 21.63 24.97 1.33
C ASP A 31 20.82 25.43 0.11
N THR A 32 20.05 26.49 0.27
CA THR A 32 19.25 27.08 -0.81
C THR A 32 20.08 27.65 -1.97
N ALA A 33 21.37 27.79 -1.81
CA ALA A 33 22.33 28.25 -2.84
C ALA A 33 23.02 27.07 -3.53
N GLY A 34 22.72 25.81 -3.13
CA GLY A 34 23.37 24.61 -3.67
C GLY A 34 24.77 24.38 -3.11
N SER A 35 25.09 24.94 -1.94
CA SER A 35 26.39 24.74 -1.27
C SER A 35 26.25 23.73 -0.14
N CYS A 36 27.33 22.97 0.08
CA CYS A 36 27.41 21.96 1.14
C CYS A 36 27.37 22.61 2.52
N VAL A 37 26.54 22.09 3.41
CA VAL A 37 26.44 22.47 4.82
C VAL A 37 26.73 21.27 5.70
N GLY A 38 27.66 21.42 6.64
CA GLY A 38 28.03 20.34 7.56
C GLY A 38 29.16 19.45 7.05
N GLU A 39 29.22 18.23 7.58
CA GLU A 39 30.22 17.23 7.21
C GLU A 39 29.74 16.39 6.02
N ASP A 40 30.69 15.91 5.22
CA ASP A 40 30.43 14.96 4.15
C ASP A 40 30.24 13.56 4.75
N LEU A 41 29.14 12.88 4.40
CA LEU A 41 28.87 11.48 4.75
C LEU A 41 29.19 10.60 3.53
N LEU A 42 29.64 9.38 3.76
CA LEU A 42 29.65 8.36 2.71
C LEU A 42 28.20 7.91 2.42
N PHE A 43 27.99 7.24 1.29
CA PHE A 43 26.65 6.80 0.87
C PHE A 43 25.91 6.03 1.98
N GLU A 44 26.56 5.04 2.57
CA GLU A 44 25.97 4.20 3.61
C GLU A 44 25.63 5.01 4.89
N ASP A 45 26.55 5.91 5.32
CA ASP A 45 26.28 6.77 6.47
C ASP A 45 25.13 7.75 6.22
N ALA A 46 24.95 8.18 4.96
CA ALA A 46 23.84 9.04 4.56
C ALA A 46 22.51 8.27 4.46
N VAL A 47 22.55 6.98 4.13
CA VAL A 47 21.39 6.06 4.22
C VAL A 47 21.01 5.87 5.68
N ASP A 48 21.94 5.56 6.56
CA ASP A 48 21.70 5.38 8.00
C ASP A 48 21.13 6.66 8.65
N ALA A 49 21.56 7.82 8.16
CA ALA A 49 21.03 9.12 8.58
C ALA A 49 19.64 9.45 7.98
N GLY A 50 19.11 8.59 7.12
CA GLY A 50 17.85 8.79 6.44
C GLY A 50 17.84 9.95 5.43
N TRP A 51 18.98 10.30 4.85
CA TRP A 51 19.08 11.40 3.87
C TRP A 51 18.81 10.95 2.45
N ILE A 52 19.17 9.72 2.13
CA ILE A 52 19.10 9.12 0.79
C ILE A 52 18.59 7.68 0.89
N ALA A 53 17.84 7.23 -0.10
CA ALA A 53 17.42 5.84 -0.17
C ALA A 53 18.61 4.90 -0.41
N PRO A 54 18.58 3.68 0.14
CA PRO A 54 19.66 2.70 -0.02
C PRO A 54 19.80 2.22 -1.47
N THR A 55 18.72 2.33 -2.24
CA THR A 55 18.63 1.77 -3.58
C THR A 55 18.71 2.86 -4.65
N ILE A 56 19.52 2.60 -5.66
CA ILE A 56 19.57 3.37 -6.92
C ILE A 56 19.02 2.47 -8.02
N TYR A 57 18.09 3.00 -8.82
CA TYR A 57 17.45 2.25 -9.88
C TYR A 57 17.92 2.66 -11.26
N GLY A 58 18.23 1.67 -12.10
CA GLY A 58 18.50 1.83 -13.51
C GLY A 58 17.43 1.13 -14.35
N TRP A 59 17.22 1.61 -15.56
CA TRP A 59 16.32 0.96 -16.52
C TRP A 59 17.10 0.00 -17.41
N PHE A 60 16.71 -1.28 -17.39
CA PHE A 60 17.34 -2.35 -18.20
C PHE A 60 16.26 -3.29 -18.73
N GLU A 61 16.37 -3.68 -20.00
CA GLU A 61 15.55 -4.72 -20.61
C GLU A 61 14.03 -4.60 -20.38
N GLY A 62 13.53 -3.36 -20.35
CA GLY A 62 12.10 -3.09 -20.23
C GLY A 62 11.58 -2.92 -18.79
N GLY A 63 12.47 -2.90 -17.78
CA GLY A 63 12.09 -2.70 -16.38
C GLY A 63 13.15 -1.98 -15.55
N TYR A 64 12.76 -1.55 -14.35
CA TYR A 64 13.70 -1.04 -13.35
C TYR A 64 14.42 -2.18 -12.65
N SER A 65 15.68 -1.94 -12.31
CA SER A 65 16.50 -2.85 -11.49
C SER A 65 17.35 -2.03 -10.54
N SER A 66 17.52 -2.53 -9.31
CA SER A 66 18.44 -1.95 -8.34
C SER A 66 19.88 -2.13 -8.83
N ILE A 67 20.72 -1.12 -8.55
CA ILE A 67 22.12 -1.14 -8.97
C ILE A 67 23.05 -0.68 -7.83
N ASP A 68 24.23 -1.30 -7.77
CA ASP A 68 25.32 -0.88 -6.88
C ASP A 68 26.38 -0.01 -7.60
N ARG A 69 26.34 0.00 -8.92
CA ARG A 69 27.31 0.73 -9.75
C ARG A 69 26.61 1.41 -10.93
N LEU A 70 26.81 2.70 -11.06
CA LEU A 70 26.33 3.46 -12.23
C LEU A 70 27.19 3.15 -13.43
N MET A 71 26.62 2.58 -14.47
CA MET A 71 27.30 2.31 -15.73
C MET A 71 27.58 3.62 -16.48
N PRO A 72 28.63 3.67 -17.33
CA PRO A 72 28.90 4.83 -18.17
C PRO A 72 27.70 5.25 -19.00
N PHE A 73 27.41 6.55 -18.99
CA PHE A 73 26.35 7.18 -19.80
C PHE A 73 24.92 6.68 -19.52
N GLY A 74 24.73 5.93 -18.44
CA GLY A 74 23.40 5.50 -17.97
C GLY A 74 22.67 6.60 -17.21
N GLY A 75 21.34 6.54 -17.21
CA GLY A 75 20.45 7.35 -16.37
C GLY A 75 19.91 6.51 -15.20
N TYR A 76 19.80 7.13 -14.03
CA TYR A 76 19.45 6.44 -12.79
C TYR A 76 18.55 7.29 -11.91
N TRP A 77 17.62 6.63 -11.23
CA TRP A 77 16.77 7.25 -10.23
C TRP A 77 17.34 7.03 -8.83
N ILE A 78 17.32 8.09 -8.04
CA ILE A 78 17.74 8.12 -6.65
C ILE A 78 16.75 8.97 -5.84
N ASN A 79 16.36 8.51 -4.68
CA ASN A 79 15.43 9.23 -3.80
C ASN A 79 16.16 9.84 -2.62
N THR A 80 15.77 11.07 -2.26
CA THR A 80 16.36 11.79 -1.13
C THR A 80 15.26 12.39 -0.24
N SER A 81 15.44 12.35 1.07
CA SER A 81 14.49 12.90 2.04
C SER A 81 14.61 14.41 2.23
N ARG A 82 15.70 14.99 1.76
CA ARG A 82 16.07 16.42 1.87
C ARG A 82 16.93 16.85 0.69
N PRO A 83 17.12 18.16 0.46
CA PRO A 83 18.10 18.64 -0.51
C PRO A 83 19.52 18.23 -0.09
N ILE A 84 20.26 17.59 -0.98
CA ILE A 84 21.64 17.15 -0.77
C ILE A 84 22.53 17.48 -1.94
N LEU A 85 23.83 17.55 -1.68
CA LEU A 85 24.87 17.63 -2.70
C LEU A 85 25.64 16.31 -2.70
N VAL A 86 25.65 15.60 -3.84
CA VAL A 86 26.42 14.37 -4.03
C VAL A 86 27.71 14.69 -4.77
N LYS A 87 28.83 14.37 -4.17
CA LYS A 87 30.17 14.53 -4.71
C LYS A 87 30.72 13.18 -5.10
N VAL A 88 31.03 12.99 -6.38
CA VAL A 88 31.68 11.77 -6.86
C VAL A 88 33.19 11.98 -6.87
N ARG A 89 33.92 11.22 -6.06
CA ARG A 89 35.41 11.30 -5.92
C ARG A 89 36.07 10.18 -6.71
N PRO A 90 36.60 10.47 -7.92
CA PRO A 90 37.17 9.43 -8.78
C PRO A 90 38.39 8.69 -8.18
N HIS A 91 39.05 9.28 -7.21
CA HIS A 91 40.24 8.68 -6.56
C HIS A 91 39.87 7.61 -5.51
N LEU A 92 38.58 7.49 -5.16
CA LEU A 92 38.08 6.46 -4.24
C LEU A 92 37.69 5.16 -4.97
N PHE A 93 37.93 5.06 -6.28
CA PHE A 93 37.61 3.86 -7.09
C PHE A 93 38.60 2.70 -6.89
N ASP A 94 39.29 2.60 -5.78
CA ASP A 94 40.17 1.47 -5.52
C ASP A 94 39.34 0.24 -5.09
N ASP A 95 39.42 -0.82 -5.89
CA ASP A 95 38.53 -2.01 -5.88
C ASP A 95 38.56 -2.86 -4.60
N GLY A 96 39.15 -2.39 -3.51
CA GLY A 96 39.56 -3.27 -2.42
C GLY A 96 39.02 -3.02 -1.02
N GLN A 97 38.49 -1.87 -0.65
CA GLN A 97 38.31 -1.57 0.78
C GLN A 97 37.12 -0.71 1.22
N LEU A 98 36.03 -0.59 0.48
CA LEU A 98 34.80 0.07 0.99
C LEU A 98 33.61 -0.86 0.96
N THR A 99 33.76 -2.01 1.62
CA THR A 99 32.61 -2.79 2.06
C THR A 99 32.37 -2.48 3.53
N ARG A 100 31.78 -1.34 3.83
CA ARG A 100 30.92 -1.22 4.99
C ARG A 100 29.52 -1.63 4.50
N THR A 101 29.11 -2.82 4.86
CA THR A 101 27.69 -3.17 4.83
C THR A 101 27.02 -2.21 5.80
N ALA A 102 26.15 -1.33 5.32
CA ALA A 102 25.12 -0.78 6.18
C ALA A 102 24.54 -1.96 6.98
N ASP A 103 24.15 -1.75 8.21
CA ASP A 103 23.28 -2.69 8.89
C ASP A 103 22.01 -2.74 8.02
N GLU A 104 22.03 -3.67 7.07
CA GLU A 104 20.89 -4.00 6.23
C GLU A 104 19.77 -4.25 7.22
N VAL A 105 18.66 -3.54 7.09
CA VAL A 105 17.44 -3.90 7.78
C VAL A 105 17.19 -5.34 7.34
N VAL A 106 17.57 -6.28 8.21
CA VAL A 106 17.46 -7.70 7.89
C VAL A 106 15.98 -8.01 7.92
N ALA A 107 15.39 -7.93 6.74
CA ALA A 107 14.02 -8.37 6.55
C ALA A 107 13.93 -9.83 7.01
N THR A 108 13.02 -10.11 7.93
CA THR A 108 12.74 -11.47 8.37
C THR A 108 12.11 -12.25 7.22
N SER A 109 11.24 -11.59 6.46
CA SER A 109 10.58 -12.16 5.28
C SER A 109 10.34 -11.07 4.24
N THR A 110 10.55 -11.38 2.97
CA THR A 110 10.25 -10.48 1.84
C THR A 110 9.55 -11.21 0.72
N LEU A 111 8.67 -10.51 0.03
CA LEU A 111 7.95 -10.97 -1.13
C LEU A 111 8.01 -9.90 -2.22
N GLU A 112 8.56 -10.25 -3.38
CA GLU A 112 8.38 -9.49 -4.61
C GLU A 112 7.13 -10.01 -5.33
N LEU A 113 6.20 -9.11 -5.61
CA LEU A 113 5.01 -9.35 -6.41
C LEU A 113 5.18 -8.61 -7.73
N ARG A 114 5.02 -9.31 -8.84
CA ARG A 114 5.23 -8.77 -10.19
C ARG A 114 3.98 -8.94 -11.05
N ALA A 115 3.51 -7.82 -11.62
CA ALA A 115 2.49 -7.85 -12.66
C ALA A 115 3.11 -7.80 -14.05
N ARG A 116 2.60 -8.58 -14.98
CA ARG A 116 3.02 -8.57 -16.39
C ARG A 116 1.85 -8.79 -17.33
N ASP A 117 1.91 -8.20 -18.51
CA ASP A 117 0.99 -8.50 -19.59
C ASP A 117 1.23 -9.92 -20.13
N ILE A 118 0.17 -10.73 -20.21
CA ILE A 118 0.23 -12.12 -20.70
C ILE A 118 0.56 -12.18 -22.20
N SER A 119 0.26 -11.14 -22.98
CA SER A 119 0.51 -11.11 -24.42
C SER A 119 1.99 -11.05 -24.80
N GLY A 120 2.87 -10.75 -23.86
CA GLY A 120 4.31 -10.98 -23.99
C GLY A 120 5.13 -9.83 -24.57
N ASP A 121 4.60 -8.63 -24.74
CA ASP A 121 5.38 -7.46 -25.20
C ASP A 121 6.24 -6.82 -24.08
N GLY A 122 6.31 -7.45 -22.91
CA GLY A 122 7.32 -7.16 -21.90
C GLY A 122 7.01 -5.99 -20.96
N VAL A 123 5.78 -5.48 -20.95
CA VAL A 123 5.37 -4.48 -19.95
C VAL A 123 5.14 -5.18 -18.61
N SER A 124 5.89 -4.78 -17.62
CA SER A 124 5.78 -5.33 -16.26
C SER A 124 6.14 -4.28 -15.23
N ASP A 125 5.59 -4.46 -14.03
CA ASP A 125 5.93 -3.69 -12.85
C ASP A 125 6.00 -4.60 -11.63
N PHE A 126 6.59 -4.13 -10.53
CA PHE A 126 6.73 -4.92 -9.32
C PHE A 126 6.68 -4.06 -8.07
N ILE A 127 6.28 -4.69 -6.97
CA ILE A 127 6.35 -4.15 -5.62
C ILE A 127 7.03 -5.17 -4.70
N THR A 128 7.51 -4.69 -3.56
CA THR A 128 8.07 -5.53 -2.51
C THR A 128 7.35 -5.25 -1.20
N VAL A 129 6.87 -6.30 -0.56
CA VAL A 129 6.34 -6.25 0.81
C VAL A 129 7.16 -7.15 1.71
N GLY A 130 7.18 -6.89 3.01
CA GLY A 130 7.93 -7.74 3.91
C GLY A 130 7.68 -7.48 5.39
N LEU A 131 8.25 -8.35 6.20
CA LEU A 131 8.25 -8.27 7.66
C LEU A 131 9.68 -8.07 8.16
N SER A 132 9.85 -7.28 9.22
CA SER A 132 11.10 -7.10 9.92
C SER A 132 10.86 -6.89 11.42
N ASP A 133 11.74 -7.42 12.25
CA ASP A 133 11.64 -7.27 13.71
C ASP A 133 11.81 -5.83 14.18
N ASN A 134 12.38 -4.98 13.35
CA ASN A 134 12.64 -3.58 13.65
C ASN A 134 11.81 -2.60 12.80
N ALA A 135 10.90 -3.09 11.95
CA ALA A 135 10.06 -2.23 11.13
C ALA A 135 8.92 -1.60 11.94
N ASP A 136 8.54 -0.39 11.56
CA ASP A 136 7.34 0.30 12.06
C ASP A 136 6.22 0.15 11.01
N ASP A 137 4.96 0.15 11.45
CA ASP A 137 3.80 0.17 10.54
C ASP A 137 3.60 1.53 9.85
N LYS A 138 4.47 2.48 10.13
CA LYS A 138 4.52 3.80 9.48
C LYS A 138 5.72 3.87 8.56
N PHE A 139 5.58 4.67 7.51
CA PHE A 139 6.68 4.92 6.58
C PHE A 139 7.97 5.30 7.30
N VAL A 140 9.02 4.49 7.11
CA VAL A 140 10.38 4.70 7.60
C VAL A 140 11.33 4.77 6.42
N TYR A 141 12.00 5.91 6.26
CA TYR A 141 12.94 6.10 5.17
C TYR A 141 14.14 5.15 5.29
N GLY A 142 14.37 4.34 4.26
CA GLY A 142 15.41 3.30 4.24
C GLY A 142 14.86 1.88 4.39
N GLU A 143 13.70 1.71 5.03
CA GLU A 143 12.94 0.46 5.07
C GLU A 143 11.91 0.42 3.93
N ASP A 144 11.19 1.54 3.77
CA ASP A 144 10.15 1.71 2.78
C ASP A 144 10.66 2.59 1.62
N GLU A 145 10.11 2.37 0.45
CA GLU A 145 10.50 3.10 -0.76
C GLU A 145 9.26 3.62 -1.49
N TYR A 146 9.33 4.90 -1.89
CA TYR A 146 8.31 5.47 -2.77
C TYR A 146 8.38 4.86 -4.14
N ASP A 147 7.21 4.76 -4.78
CA ASP A 147 7.11 4.32 -6.16
C ASP A 147 7.96 5.21 -7.10
N LEU A 148 8.54 4.56 -8.10
CA LEU A 148 9.41 5.21 -9.07
C LEU A 148 8.58 6.16 -9.96
N PRO A 149 9.13 7.35 -10.31
CA PRO A 149 8.45 8.23 -11.23
C PRO A 149 8.18 7.54 -12.55
N ARG A 150 6.96 7.65 -13.05
CA ARG A 150 6.59 7.13 -14.37
C ARG A 150 7.56 7.63 -15.42
N GLN A 151 8.03 6.74 -16.25
CA GLN A 151 8.94 7.08 -17.35
C GLN A 151 8.26 8.03 -18.33
N ALA A 152 9.06 8.96 -18.87
CA ALA A 152 8.61 9.84 -19.95
C ALA A 152 8.10 9.07 -21.20
N TYR A 153 8.47 7.80 -21.36
CA TYR A 153 7.97 6.89 -22.37
C TYR A 153 6.44 6.70 -22.27
N ASN A 154 5.90 6.61 -21.07
CA ASN A 154 4.46 6.49 -20.84
C ASN A 154 3.73 7.80 -21.18
N SER A 155 4.38 8.96 -21.06
CA SER A 155 3.84 10.25 -21.48
C SER A 155 3.72 10.38 -23.01
N MET A 156 4.39 9.52 -23.78
CA MET A 156 4.25 9.40 -25.24
C MET A 156 3.15 8.42 -25.67
N GLY A 157 2.38 7.88 -24.72
CA GLY A 157 1.24 7.02 -25.00
C GLY A 157 1.62 5.56 -25.22
N GLY A 158 2.66 5.05 -24.58
CA GLY A 158 3.01 3.62 -24.49
C GLY A 158 2.05 2.83 -23.60
N GLU A 159 2.10 1.51 -23.72
CA GLU A 159 1.46 0.58 -22.79
C GLU A 159 2.20 0.61 -21.44
N TYR A 160 1.48 0.51 -20.32
CA TYR A 160 2.12 0.37 -19.02
C TYR A 160 1.23 -0.37 -18.00
N ILE A 161 1.91 -0.94 -17.02
CA ILE A 161 1.36 -1.42 -15.76
C ILE A 161 2.04 -0.60 -14.64
N ASP A 162 1.29 -0.19 -13.65
CA ASP A 162 1.74 0.63 -12.52
C ASP A 162 1.21 0.01 -11.23
N MET A 163 2.10 -0.54 -10.41
CA MET A 163 1.77 -1.19 -9.15
C MET A 163 2.21 -0.31 -7.98
N LYS A 164 1.37 -0.20 -6.95
CA LYS A 164 1.68 0.55 -5.74
C LYS A 164 1.15 -0.14 -4.51
N ILE A 165 1.87 0.03 -3.42
CA ILE A 165 1.39 -0.30 -2.07
C ILE A 165 0.79 0.97 -1.50
N GLY A 166 -0.48 0.89 -1.04
CA GLY A 166 -1.21 2.07 -0.62
C GLY A 166 -1.37 3.08 -1.77
N SER A 167 -0.92 4.33 -1.55
CA SER A 167 -1.05 5.41 -2.55
C SER A 167 0.18 5.58 -3.44
N ASP A 168 1.40 5.30 -2.93
CA ASP A 168 2.63 5.78 -3.55
C ASP A 168 3.92 5.00 -3.19
N LEU A 169 3.82 3.81 -2.59
CA LEU A 169 5.00 3.01 -2.25
C LEU A 169 5.21 1.88 -3.27
N MET A 170 6.47 1.57 -3.56
CA MET A 170 6.87 0.35 -4.25
C MET A 170 7.46 -0.69 -3.29
N LYS A 171 7.85 -0.28 -2.09
CA LYS A 171 8.31 -1.16 -1.02
C LYS A 171 7.75 -0.71 0.32
N ASP A 172 7.23 -1.65 1.09
CA ASP A 172 6.69 -1.41 2.44
C ASP A 172 7.04 -2.59 3.35
N MET A 173 7.76 -2.28 4.42
CA MET A 173 8.16 -3.23 5.45
C MET A 173 7.34 -2.98 6.72
N LYS A 174 6.73 -4.03 7.26
CA LYS A 174 5.94 -3.95 8.48
C LYS A 174 6.54 -4.76 9.61
N SER A 175 6.09 -4.49 10.84
CA SER A 175 6.53 -5.25 12.00
C SER A 175 6.21 -6.74 11.84
N SER A 176 7.19 -7.60 12.19
CA SER A 176 6.97 -9.04 12.33
C SER A 176 6.16 -9.37 13.61
N GLU A 177 6.06 -8.43 14.57
CA GLU A 177 5.20 -8.55 15.73
C GLU A 177 3.83 -7.94 15.44
N TYR A 178 2.79 -8.77 15.29
CA TYR A 178 1.41 -8.36 15.09
C TYR A 178 0.45 -9.31 15.83
N ASP A 179 -0.72 -8.78 16.20
CA ASP A 179 -1.66 -9.55 17.05
C ASP A 179 -2.41 -10.64 16.28
N ASP A 180 -2.84 -10.38 15.04
CA ASP A 180 -3.74 -11.27 14.30
C ASP A 180 -3.33 -11.39 12.81
N PHE A 181 -3.11 -10.26 12.14
CA PHE A 181 -2.61 -10.23 10.75
C PHE A 181 -1.88 -8.91 10.45
N GLN A 182 -1.04 -8.94 9.41
CA GLN A 182 -0.58 -7.76 8.69
C GLN A 182 -1.14 -7.76 7.27
N ALA A 183 -1.41 -6.58 6.70
CA ALA A 183 -1.93 -6.48 5.35
C ALA A 183 -1.35 -5.29 4.59
N TRP A 184 -1.18 -5.46 3.26
CA TRP A 184 -0.78 -4.44 2.31
C TRP A 184 -1.86 -4.32 1.24
N THR A 185 -2.41 -3.13 1.08
CA THR A 185 -3.33 -2.84 -0.03
C THR A 185 -2.53 -2.50 -1.27
N ILE A 186 -2.84 -3.15 -2.39
CA ILE A 186 -2.13 -3.02 -3.66
C ILE A 186 -3.07 -2.37 -4.67
N SER A 187 -2.61 -1.31 -5.31
CA SER A 187 -3.27 -0.75 -6.48
C SER A 187 -2.54 -1.16 -7.75
N ILE A 188 -3.27 -1.53 -8.78
CA ILE A 188 -2.74 -1.89 -10.09
C ILE A 188 -3.48 -1.04 -11.13
N ALA A 189 -2.75 -0.17 -11.81
CA ALA A 189 -3.28 0.65 -12.89
C ALA A 189 -2.62 0.25 -14.21
N THR A 190 -3.43 0.24 -15.28
CA THR A 190 -2.95 -0.09 -16.62
C THR A 190 -3.39 0.95 -17.63
N GLU A 191 -2.61 1.18 -18.64
CA GLU A 191 -3.02 1.97 -19.82
C GLU A 191 -2.64 1.23 -21.09
N LYS A 192 -3.61 1.07 -21.99
CA LYS A 192 -3.47 0.37 -23.28
C LYS A 192 -3.05 -1.11 -23.18
N VAL A 193 -3.15 -1.69 -22.02
CA VAL A 193 -3.00 -3.14 -21.84
C VAL A 193 -4.39 -3.72 -22.03
N ASP A 194 -4.65 -4.31 -23.20
CA ASP A 194 -5.95 -4.86 -23.57
C ASP A 194 -6.12 -6.33 -23.15
N ASN A 195 -5.10 -6.90 -22.53
CA ASN A 195 -5.03 -8.32 -22.16
C ASN A 195 -5.13 -8.53 -20.66
N ASP A 196 -5.33 -9.79 -20.29
CA ASP A 196 -5.25 -10.20 -18.91
C ASP A 196 -3.81 -10.01 -18.36
N ILE A 197 -3.72 -9.69 -17.07
CA ILE A 197 -2.46 -9.48 -16.38
C ILE A 197 -2.16 -10.73 -15.57
N GLU A 198 -0.96 -11.25 -15.67
CA GLU A 198 -0.45 -12.24 -14.74
C GLU A 198 0.19 -11.50 -13.55
N LEU A 199 -0.29 -11.83 -12.36
CA LEU A 199 0.31 -11.41 -11.10
C LEU A 199 1.03 -12.61 -10.51
N ALA A 200 2.36 -12.57 -10.52
CA ALA A 200 3.22 -13.67 -10.08
C ALA A 200 4.08 -13.26 -8.90
N TRP A 201 4.45 -14.23 -8.08
CA TRP A 201 5.32 -14.03 -6.92
C TRP A 201 6.39 -15.12 -6.82
N GLY A 202 7.45 -14.78 -6.09
CA GLY A 202 8.59 -15.64 -5.87
C GLY A 202 8.43 -16.59 -4.69
N ASP A 203 9.57 -16.93 -4.08
CA ASP A 203 9.62 -17.80 -2.90
C ASP A 203 8.97 -17.13 -1.68
N VAL A 204 7.99 -17.79 -1.10
CA VAL A 204 7.25 -17.37 0.09
C VAL A 204 7.64 -18.17 1.35
N SER A 205 8.63 -19.05 1.25
CA SER A 205 9.03 -19.96 2.34
C SER A 205 9.61 -19.25 3.57
N THR A 206 9.97 -17.98 3.44
CA THR A 206 10.44 -17.17 4.56
C THR A 206 9.30 -16.64 5.45
N PHE A 207 8.05 -16.70 4.99
CA PHE A 207 6.89 -16.37 5.81
C PHE A 207 6.49 -17.60 6.61
N GLU A 208 6.54 -17.50 7.95
CA GLU A 208 6.20 -18.58 8.85
C GLU A 208 4.69 -18.77 8.98
N ASP A 209 3.94 -17.67 8.89
CA ASP A 209 2.48 -17.65 8.95
C ASP A 209 1.85 -17.80 7.56
N ASP A 210 0.57 -18.16 7.54
CA ASP A 210 -0.21 -18.25 6.30
C ASP A 210 -0.18 -16.93 5.52
N LEU A 211 0.15 -17.02 4.25
CA LEU A 211 0.23 -15.88 3.34
C LEU A 211 -0.83 -16.00 2.24
N HIS A 212 -1.66 -14.99 2.12
CA HIS A 212 -2.74 -14.95 1.15
C HIS A 212 -2.69 -13.70 0.28
N ILE A 213 -3.04 -13.85 -0.98
CA ILE A 213 -3.47 -12.73 -1.80
C ILE A 213 -5.00 -12.69 -1.82
N VAL A 214 -5.56 -11.52 -1.53
CA VAL A 214 -7.00 -11.29 -1.51
C VAL A 214 -7.37 -10.41 -2.69
N ILE A 215 -8.32 -10.87 -3.52
CA ILE A 215 -8.78 -10.17 -4.71
C ILE A 215 -10.29 -10.08 -4.65
N ASN A 216 -10.80 -8.85 -4.61
CA ASN A 216 -12.25 -8.59 -4.51
C ASN A 216 -12.94 -9.40 -3.38
N GLY A 217 -12.23 -9.61 -2.26
CA GLY A 217 -12.72 -10.34 -1.09
C GLY A 217 -12.59 -11.86 -1.16
N GLU A 218 -11.95 -12.41 -2.18
CA GLU A 218 -11.62 -13.84 -2.28
C GLU A 218 -10.13 -14.06 -1.99
N ALA A 219 -9.81 -14.98 -1.07
CA ALA A 219 -8.44 -15.27 -0.66
C ALA A 219 -7.87 -16.47 -1.43
N VAL A 220 -6.66 -16.33 -1.93
CA VAL A 220 -5.85 -17.38 -2.54
C VAL A 220 -4.60 -17.60 -1.71
N ASN A 221 -4.30 -18.84 -1.34
CA ASN A 221 -3.12 -19.20 -0.57
C ASN A 221 -1.87 -19.14 -1.45
N MET A 222 -0.93 -18.27 -1.10
CA MET A 222 0.29 -18.03 -1.88
C MET A 222 1.35 -19.12 -1.72
N HIS A 223 1.20 -20.03 -0.74
CA HIS A 223 2.06 -21.23 -0.64
C HIS A 223 1.62 -22.36 -1.58
N GLU A 224 0.38 -22.33 -2.07
CA GLU A 224 -0.17 -23.37 -2.96
C GLU A 224 -0.08 -22.97 -4.42
N GLU A 225 -0.14 -21.66 -4.71
CA GLU A 225 -0.07 -21.08 -6.05
C GLU A 225 1.15 -20.15 -6.15
N ASN A 226 1.62 -19.86 -7.34
CA ASN A 226 2.73 -18.93 -7.58
C ASN A 226 2.39 -17.83 -8.57
N TYR A 227 1.20 -17.84 -9.13
CA TYR A 227 0.64 -16.76 -9.95
C TYR A 227 -0.89 -16.83 -9.98
N ILE A 228 -1.50 -15.74 -10.38
CA ILE A 228 -2.92 -15.63 -10.73
C ILE A 228 -3.07 -14.79 -11.99
N GLU A 229 -4.11 -15.05 -12.74
CA GLU A 229 -4.51 -14.21 -13.87
C GLU A 229 -5.60 -13.24 -13.43
N LEU A 230 -5.38 -11.96 -13.70
CA LEU A 230 -6.31 -10.88 -13.37
C LEU A 230 -6.93 -10.36 -14.64
N ASN A 231 -8.24 -10.18 -14.63
CA ASN A 231 -8.94 -9.47 -15.69
C ASN A 231 -8.90 -7.95 -15.46
N SER A 232 -9.26 -7.16 -16.46
CA SER A 232 -9.20 -5.70 -16.43
C SER A 232 -10.15 -5.00 -15.44
N MET A 233 -10.94 -5.75 -14.66
CA MET A 233 -11.88 -5.21 -13.65
C MET A 233 -11.42 -5.54 -12.23
N ILE A 234 -10.18 -5.20 -11.88
CA ILE A 234 -9.66 -5.36 -10.52
C ILE A 234 -10.06 -4.13 -9.72
N GLU A 235 -10.82 -4.33 -8.66
CA GLU A 235 -11.22 -3.23 -7.77
C GLU A 235 -10.35 -3.15 -6.52
N GLU A 236 -9.93 -4.31 -5.99
CA GLU A 236 -9.16 -4.38 -4.75
C GLU A 236 -8.24 -5.60 -4.74
N VAL A 237 -6.97 -5.38 -4.43
CA VAL A 237 -5.96 -6.43 -4.20
C VAL A 237 -5.28 -6.16 -2.87
N ALA A 238 -5.12 -7.19 -2.05
CA ALA A 238 -4.33 -7.10 -0.82
C ALA A 238 -3.46 -8.33 -0.64
N ILE A 239 -2.30 -8.17 0.01
CA ILE A 239 -1.51 -9.27 0.56
C ILE A 239 -1.75 -9.29 2.05
N VAL A 240 -2.04 -10.46 2.59
CA VAL A 240 -2.36 -10.67 4.01
C VAL A 240 -1.50 -11.79 4.55
N VAL A 241 -0.76 -11.53 5.62
CA VAL A 241 -0.03 -12.52 6.39
C VAL A 241 -0.72 -12.73 7.74
N GLY A 242 -0.87 -13.99 8.18
CA GLY A 242 -1.60 -14.38 9.37
C GLY A 242 -3.07 -14.70 9.10
N ASN A 243 -3.96 -14.28 9.97
CA ASN A 243 -5.37 -14.67 9.95
C ASN A 243 -6.17 -13.92 8.87
N VAL A 244 -6.27 -14.51 7.67
CA VAL A 244 -7.03 -13.93 6.55
C VAL A 244 -8.54 -13.83 6.82
N ASP A 245 -9.10 -14.72 7.64
CA ASP A 245 -10.53 -14.66 7.99
C ASP A 245 -10.86 -13.39 8.79
N SER A 246 -9.97 -12.97 9.69
CA SER A 246 -10.11 -11.71 10.43
C SER A 246 -9.97 -10.49 9.52
N TYR A 247 -9.10 -10.55 8.53
CA TYR A 247 -8.99 -9.49 7.50
C TYR A 247 -10.29 -9.36 6.68
N LEU A 248 -10.83 -10.49 6.22
CA LEU A 248 -12.05 -10.51 5.40
C LEU A 248 -13.33 -10.17 6.20
N ASN A 249 -13.34 -10.51 7.49
CA ASN A 249 -14.50 -10.33 8.37
C ASN A 249 -14.09 -9.58 9.65
N PRO A 250 -13.69 -8.31 9.55
CA PRO A 250 -13.20 -7.55 10.70
C PRO A 250 -14.28 -7.42 11.77
N ILE A 251 -13.90 -7.69 13.03
CA ILE A 251 -14.77 -7.50 14.19
C ILE A 251 -14.60 -6.06 14.69
N PRO A 252 -15.68 -5.27 14.79
CA PRO A 252 -15.61 -3.94 15.38
C PRO A 252 -15.12 -3.96 16.82
N GLY A 253 -14.28 -3.02 17.21
CA GLY A 253 -13.82 -2.88 18.60
C GLY A 253 -14.92 -2.42 19.58
N GLU A 254 -16.03 -1.87 19.06
CA GLU A 254 -17.16 -1.40 19.86
C GLU A 254 -18.47 -1.46 19.08
N PHE A 255 -19.58 -1.57 19.81
CA PHE A 255 -20.91 -1.48 19.22
C PHE A 255 -21.16 -0.09 18.61
N GLY A 256 -21.75 -0.03 17.40
CA GLY A 256 -22.08 1.22 16.73
C GLY A 256 -23.23 1.13 15.73
N LEU A 257 -23.93 2.26 15.55
CA LEU A 257 -24.91 2.47 14.51
C LEU A 257 -24.47 3.66 13.66
N SER A 258 -24.07 3.43 12.42
CA SER A 258 -23.62 4.49 11.53
C SER A 258 -24.78 5.31 10.98
N ALA A 259 -24.47 6.52 10.49
CA ALA A 259 -25.46 7.37 9.85
C ALA A 259 -26.11 6.68 8.65
N ALA A 260 -27.44 6.70 8.60
CA ALA A 260 -28.18 6.16 7.47
C ALA A 260 -27.85 6.93 6.18
N TYR A 261 -27.65 6.20 5.10
CA TYR A 261 -27.38 6.81 3.79
C TYR A 261 -28.19 6.12 2.67
N PRO A 262 -28.83 6.93 1.83
CA PRO A 262 -29.06 8.37 1.93
C PRO A 262 -29.97 8.76 3.10
N ASN A 263 -29.83 9.98 3.63
CA ASN A 263 -30.77 10.57 4.57
C ASN A 263 -30.78 12.10 4.42
N PRO A 264 -31.84 12.76 3.89
CA PRO A 264 -33.15 12.20 3.55
C PRO A 264 -33.12 11.16 2.43
N PHE A 265 -34.12 10.22 2.43
CA PHE A 265 -34.14 9.08 1.51
C PHE A 265 -35.52 8.91 0.81
N ASN A 266 -35.52 8.17 -0.33
CA ASN A 266 -36.73 7.84 -1.11
C ASN A 266 -36.51 6.57 -1.96
N PRO A 267 -37.26 5.51 -1.79
CA PRO A 267 -37.89 5.06 -0.55
C PRO A 267 -36.91 4.27 0.33
N THR A 268 -35.66 4.09 -0.10
CA THR A 268 -34.70 3.15 0.51
C THR A 268 -33.53 3.88 1.16
N THR A 269 -33.09 3.40 2.33
CA THR A 269 -31.88 3.83 3.01
C THR A 269 -31.17 2.62 3.62
N THR A 270 -29.85 2.74 3.80
CA THR A 270 -29.00 1.71 4.42
C THR A 270 -28.45 2.21 5.75
N LEU A 271 -28.48 1.34 6.74
CA LEU A 271 -27.96 1.56 8.09
C LEU A 271 -26.78 0.60 8.32
N GLY A 272 -25.61 1.12 8.65
CA GLY A 272 -24.48 0.29 9.05
C GLY A 272 -24.53 -0.03 10.54
N LEU A 273 -24.46 -1.30 10.90
CA LEU A 273 -24.44 -1.79 12.27
C LEU A 273 -23.11 -2.48 12.55
N ALA A 274 -22.41 -2.02 13.56
CA ALA A 274 -21.18 -2.63 14.06
C ALA A 274 -21.49 -3.42 15.34
N LEU A 275 -21.15 -4.72 15.36
CA LEU A 275 -21.34 -5.63 16.49
C LEU A 275 -19.98 -6.12 16.96
N ASP A 276 -19.59 -5.77 18.17
CA ASP A 276 -18.36 -6.16 18.84
C ASP A 276 -18.39 -7.62 19.35
N VAL A 277 -19.58 -8.17 19.57
CA VAL A 277 -19.80 -9.54 20.04
C VAL A 277 -21.00 -10.18 19.37
N ASP A 278 -21.00 -11.50 19.30
CA ASP A 278 -22.13 -12.31 18.86
C ASP A 278 -23.33 -12.08 19.82
N GLY A 279 -24.52 -11.88 19.28
CA GLY A 279 -25.66 -11.70 20.15
C GLY A 279 -27.00 -11.53 19.44
N PHE A 280 -28.05 -11.45 20.24
CA PHE A 280 -29.39 -11.13 19.76
C PHE A 280 -29.49 -9.63 19.49
N VAL A 281 -29.99 -9.29 18.29
CA VAL A 281 -30.15 -7.92 17.80
C VAL A 281 -31.63 -7.69 17.49
N SER A 282 -32.20 -6.64 18.06
CA SER A 282 -33.50 -6.10 17.70
C SER A 282 -33.34 -4.72 17.09
N MET A 283 -33.73 -4.53 15.84
CA MET A 283 -33.72 -3.22 15.16
C MET A 283 -35.11 -2.89 14.65
N SER A 284 -35.70 -1.81 15.13
CA SER A 284 -37.07 -1.40 14.82
C SER A 284 -37.14 0.06 14.42
N VAL A 285 -38.05 0.36 13.50
CA VAL A 285 -38.38 1.72 13.05
C VAL A 285 -39.66 2.20 13.75
N PHE A 286 -39.62 3.42 14.29
CA PHE A 286 -40.72 4.07 15.00
C PHE A 286 -41.13 5.34 14.27
N ASN A 287 -42.42 5.67 14.37
CA ASN A 287 -42.92 6.98 13.98
C ASN A 287 -42.77 8.00 15.14
N ILE A 288 -43.11 9.25 14.89
CA ILE A 288 -43.02 10.35 15.90
C ILE A 288 -43.89 10.13 17.14
N ARG A 289 -44.82 9.16 17.10
CA ARG A 289 -45.67 8.79 18.25
C ARG A 289 -45.11 7.63 19.07
N GLY A 290 -43.91 7.13 18.68
CA GLY A 290 -43.31 5.98 19.32
C GLY A 290 -43.92 4.62 18.95
N GLN A 291 -44.73 4.57 17.91
CA GLN A 291 -45.32 3.32 17.44
C GLN A 291 -44.36 2.64 16.47
N VAL A 292 -44.18 1.33 16.62
CA VAL A 292 -43.38 0.52 15.68
C VAL A 292 -44.02 0.55 14.31
N VAL A 293 -43.28 0.95 13.32
CA VAL A 293 -43.69 0.97 11.91
C VAL A 293 -43.21 -0.30 11.21
N GLU A 294 -41.98 -0.72 11.51
CA GLU A 294 -41.39 -1.91 10.92
C GLU A 294 -40.29 -2.46 11.86
N VAL A 295 -40.09 -3.78 11.81
CA VAL A 295 -38.97 -4.47 12.47
C VAL A 295 -38.02 -4.91 11.39
N LEU A 296 -36.80 -4.35 11.43
CA LEU A 296 -35.77 -4.60 10.40
C LEU A 296 -34.94 -5.84 10.73
N VAL A 297 -34.59 -6.03 12.02
CA VAL A 297 -33.83 -7.17 12.51
C VAL A 297 -34.44 -7.64 13.82
N ASP A 298 -34.59 -8.96 14.01
CA ASP A 298 -35.04 -9.60 15.26
C ASP A 298 -34.49 -11.03 15.32
N ARG A 299 -33.15 -11.14 15.49
CA ARG A 299 -32.43 -12.41 15.44
C ARG A 299 -31.06 -12.35 16.07
N ASN A 300 -30.43 -13.52 16.29
CA ASN A 300 -29.01 -13.60 16.59
C ASN A 300 -28.18 -13.23 15.35
N MET A 301 -27.17 -12.39 15.56
CA MET A 301 -26.20 -11.97 14.55
C MET A 301 -24.79 -12.24 15.09
N LYS A 302 -23.85 -12.45 14.19
CA LYS A 302 -22.42 -12.57 14.48
C LYS A 302 -21.80 -11.21 14.70
N ALA A 303 -20.71 -11.15 15.48
CA ALA A 303 -19.84 -9.99 15.51
C ALA A 303 -19.39 -9.62 14.09
N GLY A 304 -19.18 -8.34 13.83
CA GLY A 304 -18.82 -7.84 12.50
C GLY A 304 -19.61 -6.61 12.07
N TYR A 305 -19.35 -6.15 10.85
CA TYR A 305 -20.07 -5.05 10.22
C TYR A 305 -21.22 -5.57 9.38
N HIS A 306 -22.42 -5.01 9.57
CA HIS A 306 -23.65 -5.41 8.88
C HIS A 306 -24.32 -4.22 8.24
N ASN A 307 -24.82 -4.39 7.02
CA ASN A 307 -25.65 -3.40 6.34
C ASN A 307 -27.13 -3.84 6.41
N VAL A 308 -27.96 -3.01 7.03
CA VAL A 308 -29.40 -3.22 7.15
C VAL A 308 -30.12 -2.21 6.26
N VAL A 309 -30.84 -2.72 5.27
CA VAL A 309 -31.58 -1.89 4.32
C VAL A 309 -33.01 -1.72 4.80
N TRP A 310 -33.49 -0.47 4.85
CA TRP A 310 -34.90 -0.16 5.06
C TRP A 310 -35.53 0.36 3.77
N ASN A 311 -36.53 -0.37 3.28
CA ASN A 311 -37.37 0.06 2.18
C ASN A 311 -38.73 0.53 2.72
N ALA A 312 -38.92 1.84 2.75
CA ALA A 312 -40.14 2.49 3.24
C ALA A 312 -41.24 2.64 2.16
N ASP A 313 -41.29 1.73 1.17
CA ASP A 313 -42.34 1.79 0.18
C ASP A 313 -43.73 1.60 0.83
N GLY A 314 -44.72 2.40 0.43
CA GLY A 314 -46.02 2.41 1.10
C GLY A 314 -46.10 3.23 2.39
N ILE A 315 -44.98 3.67 2.99
CA ILE A 315 -44.94 4.49 4.20
C ILE A 315 -44.99 5.99 3.82
N SER A 316 -45.69 6.82 4.62
CA SER A 316 -45.85 8.26 4.34
C SER A 316 -44.54 9.03 4.56
N SER A 317 -44.35 10.10 3.77
CA SER A 317 -43.22 11.05 4.04
C SER A 317 -43.30 11.58 5.47
N GLY A 318 -42.15 11.68 6.12
CA GLY A 318 -42.10 12.14 7.49
C GLY A 318 -40.81 11.79 8.23
N MET A 319 -40.78 12.09 9.50
CA MET A 319 -39.68 11.78 10.39
C MET A 319 -39.94 10.43 11.09
N TYR A 320 -38.90 9.61 11.10
CA TYR A 320 -38.85 8.30 11.72
C TYR A 320 -37.62 8.16 12.60
N PHE A 321 -37.63 7.20 13.49
CA PHE A 321 -36.51 6.85 14.35
C PHE A 321 -36.24 5.36 14.20
N VAL A 322 -35.02 5.00 13.92
CA VAL A 322 -34.57 3.62 14.04
C VAL A 322 -33.90 3.45 15.40
N GLN A 323 -34.24 2.39 16.10
CA GLN A 323 -33.59 1.98 17.34
C GLN A 323 -33.06 0.56 17.15
N VAL A 324 -31.82 0.37 17.57
CA VAL A 324 -31.20 -0.94 17.65
C VAL A 324 -30.87 -1.24 19.11
N GLU A 325 -31.16 -2.44 19.52
CA GLU A 325 -30.89 -2.96 20.87
C GLU A 325 -30.14 -4.29 20.74
N THR A 326 -29.08 -4.44 21.53
CA THR A 326 -28.39 -5.71 21.81
C THR A 326 -28.52 -6.02 23.29
N GLY A 327 -28.00 -7.16 23.76
CA GLY A 327 -28.08 -7.48 25.18
C GLY A 327 -27.48 -6.42 26.13
N ALA A 328 -26.52 -5.65 25.66
CA ALA A 328 -25.76 -4.66 26.47
C ALA A 328 -25.90 -3.22 25.97
N ASN A 329 -26.17 -3.01 24.67
CA ASN A 329 -26.07 -1.71 24.03
C ASN A 329 -27.38 -1.30 23.35
N THR A 330 -27.61 0.01 23.27
CA THR A 330 -28.74 0.62 22.54
C THR A 330 -28.25 1.83 21.79
N ALA A 331 -28.65 1.96 20.52
CA ALA A 331 -28.43 3.17 19.73
C ALA A 331 -29.71 3.58 19.00
N MET A 332 -29.86 4.89 18.74
CA MET A 332 -31.01 5.45 18.04
C MET A 332 -30.59 6.49 17.02
N GLN A 333 -31.24 6.50 15.87
CA GLN A 333 -30.98 7.47 14.81
C GLN A 333 -32.28 8.02 14.22
N LYS A 334 -32.23 9.29 13.81
CA LYS A 334 -33.33 9.97 13.12
C LYS A 334 -33.21 9.79 11.61
N LEU A 335 -34.33 9.44 10.97
CA LEU A 335 -34.46 9.24 9.55
C LEU A 335 -35.51 10.20 8.95
N MET A 336 -35.32 10.67 7.73
CA MET A 336 -36.26 11.53 7.03
C MET A 336 -36.63 10.92 5.67
N LEU A 337 -37.87 10.46 5.57
CA LEU A 337 -38.43 9.94 4.33
C LEU A 337 -39.06 11.08 3.53
N LEU A 338 -38.65 11.25 2.29
CA LEU A 338 -39.24 12.19 1.32
C LEU A 338 -39.74 11.40 0.12
N LYS A 339 -41.01 11.56 -0.19
CA LYS A 339 -41.61 11.02 -1.42
C LYS A 339 -42.01 12.13 -2.36
#